data_5a3f778d0517daf1fe9f93728ebc021c
#
_entry.id   5a3f778d0517daf1fe9f93728ebc021c
#
_cell.length_a   1.000
_cell.length_b   1.000
_cell.length_c   1.000
_cell.angle_alpha   90.00
_cell.angle_beta   90.00
_cell.angle_gamma   90.00
#
_symmetry.space_group_name_H-M   'P 1'
#
loop_
_entity.id
_entity.type
_entity.pdbx_description
1 polymer ?
#
loop_
_entity_poly.entity_id
_entity_poly.type
_entity_poly.pdbx_seq_one_letter_code
_entity_poly.pdbx_strand_id
1 'polypeptide(L)' 'MSKYDLPKKFDHKDTDILKQFITETGKIIPARVTGIKASNQRKVTKSIKIARFLALLPYTDMHK' A
#
# COMPACT_ATOMS: atom_id res chain seq x y z
N MET A 1 -3.38 -0.62 19.50
CA MET A 1 -2.52 0.04 18.60
C MET A 1 -2.38 -0.70 17.30
N SER A 2 -2.40 0.00 16.23
CA SER A 2 -2.31 -0.62 14.92
C SER A 2 -0.86 -0.98 14.60
N LYS A 3 -0.66 -2.09 13.93
CA LYS A 3 0.68 -2.43 13.49
C LYS A 3 1.00 -1.77 12.16
N TYR A 4 0.06 -0.99 11.61
CA TYR A 4 0.27 -0.30 10.35
C TYR A 4 0.53 1.16 10.65
N ASP A 5 1.79 1.57 10.55
CA ASP A 5 2.15 2.94 10.78
C ASP A 5 2.20 3.70 9.48
N LEU A 6 1.59 4.87 9.48
CA LEU A 6 1.54 5.67 8.27
C LEU A 6 1.95 7.09 8.62
N PRO A 7 3.08 7.58 8.10
CA PRO A 7 3.52 8.95 8.40
C PRO A 7 2.59 9.96 7.73
N LYS A 8 2.67 11.20 8.14
CA LYS A 8 1.83 12.24 7.57
C LYS A 8 2.11 12.41 6.09
N LYS A 9 3.35 12.25 5.69
CA LYS A 9 3.71 12.39 4.29
C LYS A 9 4.39 11.13 3.82
N PHE A 10 3.97 10.65 2.69
CA PHE A 10 4.58 9.49 2.06
C PHE A 10 4.21 9.52 0.59
N ASP A 11 4.96 8.83 -0.24
CA ASP A 11 4.59 8.73 -1.65
C ASP A 11 5.02 7.37 -2.20
N HIS A 12 4.89 7.21 -3.50
CA HIS A 12 5.15 5.90 -4.11
C HIS A 12 6.61 5.44 -4.00
N LYS A 13 7.52 6.35 -3.63
CA LYS A 13 8.91 5.97 -3.47
C LYS A 13 9.17 5.35 -2.11
N ASP A 14 8.26 5.54 -1.16
CA ASP A 14 8.43 5.01 0.18
C ASP A 14 7.97 3.56 0.24
N THR A 15 8.65 2.69 -0.49
CA THR A 15 8.23 1.31 -0.62
C THR A 15 8.21 0.55 0.70
N ASP A 16 9.09 0.89 1.63
CA ASP A 16 9.10 0.22 2.93
C ASP A 16 7.80 0.47 3.66
N ILE A 17 7.25 1.68 3.54
CA ILE A 17 5.99 2.02 4.16
C ILE A 17 4.86 1.30 3.44
N LEU A 18 4.88 1.32 2.12
CA LEU A 18 3.82 0.73 1.33
C LEU A 18 3.75 -0.79 1.47
N LYS A 19 4.89 -1.44 1.70
CA LYS A 19 4.91 -2.88 1.84
C LYS A 19 4.08 -3.36 3.02
N GLN A 20 3.85 -2.52 4.01
CA GLN A 20 3.02 -2.89 5.14
C GLN A 20 1.57 -3.06 4.74
N PHE A 21 1.19 -2.49 3.61
CA PHE A 21 -0.21 -2.46 3.18
C PHE A 21 -0.50 -3.40 2.02
N ILE A 22 0.43 -4.31 1.74
CA ILE A 22 0.19 -5.32 0.71
C ILE A 22 0.51 -6.69 1.28
N THR A 23 -0.11 -7.71 0.70
CA THR A 23 0.09 -9.08 1.12
C THR A 23 1.32 -9.67 0.42
N GLU A 24 1.67 -10.90 0.76
CA GLU A 24 2.77 -11.57 0.11
C GLU A 24 2.57 -11.70 -1.38
N THR A 25 1.33 -11.77 -1.82
CA THR A 25 1.04 -11.89 -3.24
C THR A 25 0.92 -10.53 -3.92
N GLY A 26 1.07 -9.44 -3.16
CA GLY A 26 1.01 -8.11 -3.72
C GLY A 26 -0.38 -7.48 -3.72
N LYS A 27 -1.35 -8.10 -3.07
CA LYS A 27 -2.70 -7.53 -3.00
C LYS A 27 -2.75 -6.43 -1.95
N ILE A 28 -3.51 -5.38 -2.22
CA ILE A 28 -3.66 -4.28 -1.29
C ILE A 28 -4.56 -4.69 -0.13
N ILE A 29 -4.10 -4.47 1.08
CA ILE A 29 -4.86 -4.80 2.27
C ILE A 29 -5.90 -3.70 2.51
N PRO A 30 -7.18 -4.05 2.67
CA PRO A 30 -8.22 -3.03 2.80
C PRO A 30 -8.18 -2.29 4.13
N ALA A 31 -8.79 -1.11 4.16
CA ALA A 31 -8.81 -0.27 5.35
C ALA A 31 -9.44 -0.96 6.56
N ARG A 32 -10.42 -1.80 6.34
CA ARG A 32 -11.07 -2.50 7.46
C ARG A 32 -10.10 -3.42 8.19
N VAL A 33 -9.02 -3.81 7.54
CA VAL A 33 -8.01 -4.67 8.14
C VAL A 33 -6.89 -3.84 8.75
N THR A 34 -6.45 -2.80 8.04
CA THR A 34 -5.35 -1.98 8.51
C THR A 34 -5.78 -0.99 9.58
N GLY A 35 -7.05 -0.60 9.58
CA GLY A 35 -7.55 0.34 10.58
C GLY A 35 -7.23 1.79 10.29
N ILE A 36 -6.71 2.12 9.14
CA ILE A 36 -6.40 3.52 8.82
C ILE A 36 -7.61 4.22 8.25
N LYS A 37 -7.57 5.55 8.25
CA LYS A 37 -8.71 6.33 7.75
C LYS A 37 -8.92 6.09 6.26
N ALA A 38 -10.15 6.25 5.82
CA ALA A 38 -10.48 6.04 4.41
C ALA A 38 -9.67 6.96 3.49
N SER A 39 -9.45 8.22 3.90
CA SER A 39 -8.66 9.13 3.10
C SER A 39 -7.21 8.65 2.98
N ASN A 40 -6.67 8.12 4.06
CA ASN A 40 -5.31 7.59 4.04
C ASN A 40 -5.24 6.32 3.22
N GLN A 41 -6.28 5.50 3.30
CA GLN A 41 -6.32 4.28 2.50
C GLN A 41 -6.32 4.61 1.00
N ARG A 42 -7.03 5.65 0.60
CA ARG A 42 -7.02 6.04 -0.81
C ARG A 42 -5.64 6.50 -1.26
N LYS A 43 -4.91 7.22 -0.39
CA LYS A 43 -3.56 7.66 -0.71
C LYS A 43 -2.62 6.46 -0.82
N VAL A 44 -2.74 5.52 0.10
CA VAL A 44 -1.92 4.31 0.10
C VAL A 44 -2.18 3.52 -1.18
N THR A 45 -3.44 3.32 -1.53
CA THR A 45 -3.80 2.56 -2.72
C THR A 45 -3.24 3.20 -3.97
N LYS A 46 -3.36 4.53 -4.08
CA LYS A 46 -2.84 5.24 -5.23
C LYS A 46 -1.32 5.12 -5.30
N SER A 47 -0.66 5.28 -4.16
CA SER A 47 0.80 5.18 -4.12
C SER A 47 1.28 3.79 -4.49
N ILE A 48 0.59 2.76 -4.04
CA ILE A 48 0.93 1.38 -4.37
C ILE A 48 0.79 1.15 -5.87
N LYS A 49 -0.28 1.66 -6.47
CA LYS A 49 -0.48 1.49 -7.90
C LYS A 49 0.60 2.17 -8.72
N ILE A 50 1.00 3.36 -8.30
CA ILE A 50 2.08 4.07 -8.96
C ILE A 50 3.39 3.31 -8.80
N ALA A 51 3.66 2.82 -7.60
CA ALA A 51 4.88 2.07 -7.35
C ALA A 51 4.95 0.79 -8.17
N ARG A 52 3.82 0.13 -8.35
CA ARG A 52 3.77 -1.06 -9.20
C ARG A 52 4.06 -0.70 -10.65
N PHE A 53 3.50 0.40 -11.11
CA PHE A 53 3.70 0.85 -12.48
C PHE A 53 5.18 1.13 -12.72
N LEU A 54 5.88 1.65 -11.71
CA LEU A 54 7.29 1.96 -11.83
C LEU A 54 8.18 0.77 -11.45
N ALA A 55 7.58 -0.38 -11.22
CA ALA A 55 8.28 -1.61 -10.87
C ALA A 55 9.04 -1.52 -9.53
N LEU A 56 8.57 -0.65 -8.64
CA LEU A 56 9.16 -0.53 -7.31
C LEU A 56 8.55 -1.54 -6.35
N LEU A 57 7.36 -2.03 -6.65
CA LEU A 57 6.68 -3.04 -5.86
C LEU A 57 6.22 -4.17 -6.79
N PRO A 58 6.08 -5.37 -6.28
CA PRO A 58 5.64 -6.48 -7.13
C PRO A 58 4.19 -6.37 -7.50
N TYR A 59 3.87 -6.82 -8.72
CA TYR A 59 2.51 -6.97 -9.11
C TYR A 59 2.06 -8.33 -8.66
N THR A 60 0.75 -8.45 -8.42
CA THR A 60 0.19 -9.76 -8.18
C THR A 60 -0.01 -10.46 -9.50
N ASP A 61 0.19 -11.76 -9.49
CA ASP A 61 0.02 -12.52 -10.71
C ASP A 61 -1.40 -12.60 -11.14
N MET A 62 -2.29 -12.28 -10.28
CA MET A 62 -3.68 -12.38 -10.61
C MET A 62 -4.12 -11.39 -11.58
N HIS A 63 -3.25 -10.46 -11.93
CA HIS A 63 -3.60 -9.46 -12.78
C HIS A 63 -3.57 -9.84 -14.14
N LYS A 64 -3.48 -10.91 -14.53
CA LYS A 64 -3.45 -11.22 -15.91
C LYS A 64 -4.70 -11.04 -16.58
#